data_af61e31132a16183fc7c2250a5e83feb
#
_entry.id   af61e31132a16183fc7c2250a5e83feb
#
_cell.length_a   1.000
_cell.length_b   1.000
_cell.length_c   1.000
_cell.angle_alpha   90.00
_cell.angle_beta   90.00
_cell.angle_gamma   90.00
#
_symmetry.space_group_name_H-M   'P 1'
#
loop_
_entity.id
_entity.type
_entity.pdbx_description
1 polymer ?
#
loop_
_entity_poly.entity_id
_entity_poly.type
_entity_poly.pdbx_seq_one_letter_code
_entity_poly.pdbx_strand_id
1 'polypeptide(L)'
;MAMAADSTTDGVVTWQVVTGSARGATHRVSGLPNQDAVASHDGPGGVVVAIADGHGHVRHFRSADGAALAVGVACRVASEAAAGLAADDTDDQEAERAGQELARAVVADWRSAVAGQLEARPYTVEEQFILDRSGDTPVIPYGATLLVALITARWLVCAQIGDGDMLAVRPDGGSFSPVAGDDRLDGRRTTSLCQPDALASFRTGAHDLRQVPLAALLLATDGYGNAQADEPWQPRVGRDLAELAACQDRHWFGQEVPGWAQRCASAEGSGDDATIALLLPGAGQDSGTPDAEEGTGRGQRPWTG
;
A
#
# COMPACT_ATOMS: atom_id res chain seq x y z
N MET A 1 43.04 -24.11 24.09
CA MET A 1 42.56 -24.01 22.70
C MET A 1 41.11 -23.53 22.79
N ALA A 2 40.89 -22.22 22.74
CA ALA A 2 39.57 -21.62 22.86
C ALA A 2 39.08 -21.46 21.42
N MET A 3 37.96 -22.09 21.10
CA MET A 3 37.24 -21.88 19.83
C MET A 3 36.54 -20.52 19.93
N ALA A 4 36.94 -19.62 19.07
CA ALA A 4 36.23 -18.36 18.85
C ALA A 4 34.86 -18.68 18.22
N ALA A 5 33.79 -18.31 18.86
CA ALA A 5 32.46 -18.31 18.26
C ALA A 5 32.42 -17.17 17.22
N ASP A 6 32.26 -17.56 15.98
CA ASP A 6 32.04 -16.68 14.85
C ASP A 6 30.61 -16.09 15.01
N SER A 7 30.53 -14.88 15.52
CA SER A 7 29.27 -14.14 15.57
C SER A 7 29.05 -13.51 14.19
N THR A 8 28.44 -14.27 13.28
CA THR A 8 27.80 -13.68 12.11
C THR A 8 26.66 -12.79 12.59
N THR A 9 26.89 -11.49 12.63
CA THR A 9 25.83 -10.49 12.70
C THR A 9 25.07 -10.60 11.37
N ASP A 10 23.98 -11.37 11.36
CA ASP A 10 22.98 -11.30 10.29
C ASP A 10 22.54 -9.85 10.18
N GLY A 11 22.88 -9.19 9.07
CA GLY A 11 22.52 -7.83 8.81
C GLY A 11 20.99 -7.76 8.69
N VAL A 12 20.35 -7.16 9.70
CA VAL A 12 18.90 -6.89 9.66
C VAL A 12 18.62 -6.02 8.45
N VAL A 13 17.94 -6.56 7.45
CA VAL A 13 17.48 -5.80 6.28
C VAL A 13 16.45 -4.78 6.80
N THR A 14 16.81 -3.51 6.80
CA THR A 14 15.87 -2.43 7.08
C THR A 14 15.10 -2.07 5.81
N TRP A 15 13.82 -1.76 5.94
CA TRP A 15 12.99 -1.31 4.82
C TRP A 15 12.77 0.19 4.92
N GLN A 16 12.79 0.84 3.77
CA GLN A 16 12.57 2.28 3.66
C GLN A 16 11.28 2.54 2.91
N VAL A 17 10.45 3.43 3.43
CA VAL A 17 9.17 3.81 2.83
C VAL A 17 9.28 5.18 2.19
N VAL A 18 8.82 5.28 0.96
CA VAL A 18 8.65 6.55 0.24
C VAL A 18 7.21 6.62 -0.27
N THR A 19 6.55 7.76 -0.05
CA THR A 19 5.15 7.93 -0.44
C THR A 19 4.94 9.18 -1.28
N GLY A 20 3.93 9.12 -2.15
CA GLY A 20 3.40 10.26 -2.88
C GLY A 20 1.89 10.16 -2.96
N SER A 21 1.18 11.25 -2.71
CA SER A 21 -0.26 11.33 -2.87
C SER A 21 -0.64 12.64 -3.53
N ALA A 22 -1.53 12.59 -4.50
CA ALA A 22 -1.95 13.76 -5.27
C ALA A 22 -3.44 13.72 -5.55
N ARG A 23 -4.09 14.87 -5.34
CA ARG A 23 -5.51 15.06 -5.64
C ARG A 23 -5.74 15.04 -7.15
N GLY A 24 -6.73 14.29 -7.59
CA GLY A 24 -7.13 14.14 -8.98
C GLY A 24 -7.59 15.45 -9.65
N ALA A 25 -7.36 15.55 -10.95
CA ALA A 25 -7.84 16.68 -11.75
C ALA A 25 -9.37 16.77 -11.71
N THR A 26 -10.08 15.65 -11.73
CA THR A 26 -11.55 15.55 -11.62
C THR A 26 -12.03 16.09 -10.26
N HIS A 27 -11.35 15.72 -9.16
CA HIS A 27 -11.69 16.19 -7.82
C HIS A 27 -11.40 17.69 -7.65
N ARG A 28 -10.33 18.20 -8.29
CA ARG A 28 -10.09 19.67 -8.31
C ARG A 28 -11.22 20.45 -8.99
N VAL A 29 -11.73 19.93 -10.11
CA VAL A 29 -12.84 20.58 -10.85
C VAL A 29 -14.15 20.51 -10.06
N SER A 30 -14.46 19.39 -9.43
CA SER A 30 -15.70 19.19 -8.64
C SER A 30 -15.63 19.78 -7.24
N GLY A 31 -14.46 20.27 -6.79
CA GLY A 31 -14.28 20.81 -5.44
C GLY A 31 -14.13 19.74 -4.35
N LEU A 32 -14.12 18.46 -4.69
CA LEU A 32 -13.90 17.36 -3.74
C LEU A 32 -12.46 17.37 -3.20
N PRO A 33 -12.19 16.97 -1.95
CA PRO A 33 -10.84 16.81 -1.43
C PRO A 33 -10.13 15.63 -2.12
N ASN A 34 -8.85 15.43 -1.83
CA ASN A 34 -8.22 14.13 -2.03
C ASN A 34 -8.89 13.13 -1.09
N GLN A 35 -9.41 12.03 -1.64
CA GLN A 35 -10.12 10.98 -0.88
C GLN A 35 -9.21 9.78 -0.58
N ASP A 36 -8.03 9.74 -1.16
CA ASP A 36 -6.99 8.77 -0.81
C ASP A 36 -6.34 9.08 0.54
N ALA A 37 -5.84 8.03 1.16
CA ALA A 37 -5.02 8.13 2.35
C ALA A 37 -3.82 7.16 2.30
N VAL A 38 -2.72 7.54 2.93
CA VAL A 38 -1.54 6.70 3.14
C VAL A 38 -1.01 6.88 4.55
N ALA A 39 -0.58 5.80 5.17
CA ALA A 39 0.12 5.82 6.45
C ALA A 39 1.22 4.75 6.45
N SER A 40 2.26 4.98 7.22
CA SER A 40 3.32 4.00 7.46
C SER A 40 3.77 4.05 8.91
N HIS A 41 4.25 2.92 9.39
CA HIS A 41 4.85 2.79 10.72
C HIS A 41 6.12 1.95 10.61
N ASP A 42 7.20 2.46 11.18
CA ASP A 42 8.47 1.74 11.30
C ASP A 42 8.68 1.44 12.80
N GLY A 43 8.81 0.18 13.13
CA GLY A 43 8.93 -0.29 14.50
C GLY A 43 9.83 -1.51 14.65
N PRO A 44 10.14 -1.92 15.89
CA PRO A 44 11.09 -3.02 16.15
C PRO A 44 10.70 -4.37 15.52
N GLY A 45 9.40 -4.56 15.22
CA GLY A 45 8.90 -5.81 14.61
C GLY A 45 8.86 -5.78 13.09
N GLY A 46 9.09 -4.61 12.46
CA GLY A 46 9.02 -4.46 11.01
C GLY A 46 8.41 -3.15 10.56
N VAL A 47 8.25 -3.02 9.27
CA VAL A 47 7.68 -1.84 8.60
C VAL A 47 6.27 -2.17 8.11
N VAL A 48 5.32 -1.28 8.41
CA VAL A 48 3.95 -1.34 7.91
C VAL A 48 3.68 -0.18 6.98
N VAL A 49 3.00 -0.46 5.89
CA VAL A 49 2.42 0.57 5.01
C VAL A 49 0.98 0.22 4.70
N ALA A 50 0.12 1.23 4.73
CA ALA A 50 -1.27 1.11 4.35
C ALA A 50 -1.66 2.25 3.41
N ILE A 51 -2.42 1.92 2.36
CA ILE A 51 -3.04 2.86 1.42
C ILE A 51 -4.53 2.56 1.35
N ALA A 52 -5.35 3.58 1.23
CA ALA A 52 -6.79 3.46 1.04
C ALA A 52 -7.27 4.50 0.04
N ASP A 53 -8.20 4.11 -0.83
CA ASP A 53 -8.93 4.96 -1.75
C ASP A 53 -10.37 5.12 -1.25
N GLY A 54 -10.79 6.34 -1.04
CA GLY A 54 -12.14 6.70 -0.62
C GLY A 54 -13.06 6.92 -1.81
N HIS A 55 -14.17 6.18 -1.88
CA HIS A 55 -15.07 6.20 -3.04
C HIS A 55 -15.64 7.58 -3.39
N GLY A 56 -15.50 8.00 -4.64
CA GLY A 56 -15.94 9.31 -5.15
C GLY A 56 -17.46 9.49 -5.35
N HIS A 57 -18.29 8.47 -5.09
CA HIS A 57 -19.72 8.57 -5.30
C HIS A 57 -20.43 9.34 -4.17
N VAL A 58 -21.48 10.12 -4.49
CA VAL A 58 -22.22 10.97 -3.55
C VAL A 58 -22.73 10.29 -2.28
N ARG A 59 -22.98 8.98 -2.31
CA ARG A 59 -23.39 8.19 -1.13
C ARG A 59 -22.22 7.97 -0.14
N HIS A 60 -20.98 8.17 -0.58
CA HIS A 60 -19.76 8.00 0.21
C HIS A 60 -19.16 9.37 0.61
N PHE A 61 -20.02 10.28 1.06
CA PHE A 61 -19.67 11.68 1.34
C PHE A 61 -18.68 11.91 2.50
N ARG A 62 -18.30 10.87 3.21
CA ARG A 62 -17.21 10.84 4.22
C ARG A 62 -16.11 9.84 3.87
N SER A 63 -15.94 9.51 2.59
CA SER A 63 -14.97 8.51 2.16
C SER A 63 -13.52 8.89 2.47
N ALA A 64 -13.16 10.17 2.38
CA ALA A 64 -11.85 10.65 2.81
C ALA A 64 -11.58 10.37 4.31
N ASP A 65 -12.59 10.56 5.17
CA ASP A 65 -12.51 10.17 6.58
C ASP A 65 -12.38 8.64 6.71
N GLY A 66 -13.15 7.89 5.91
CA GLY A 66 -13.13 6.43 5.89
C GLY A 66 -11.76 5.87 5.50
N ALA A 67 -11.14 6.44 4.47
CA ALA A 67 -9.79 6.10 4.03
C ALA A 67 -8.73 6.44 5.10
N ALA A 68 -8.80 7.63 5.70
CA ALA A 68 -7.90 8.02 6.78
C ALA A 68 -7.99 7.10 8.01
N LEU A 69 -9.22 6.72 8.41
CA LEU A 69 -9.45 5.75 9.47
C LEU A 69 -8.90 4.37 9.10
N ALA A 70 -9.07 3.95 7.84
CA ALA A 70 -8.62 2.64 7.37
C ALA A 70 -7.11 2.48 7.48
N VAL A 71 -6.33 3.45 6.97
CA VAL A 71 -4.86 3.36 7.05
C VAL A 71 -4.34 3.46 8.47
N GLY A 72 -4.96 4.29 9.32
CA GLY A 72 -4.59 4.41 10.73
C GLY A 72 -4.83 3.12 11.52
N VAL A 73 -6.00 2.50 11.33
CA VAL A 73 -6.35 1.20 11.93
C VAL A 73 -5.42 0.11 11.41
N ALA A 74 -5.21 0.04 10.10
CA ALA A 74 -4.36 -0.98 9.48
C ALA A 74 -2.91 -0.91 10.00
N CYS A 75 -2.32 0.30 10.09
CA CYS A 75 -0.98 0.47 10.62
C CYS A 75 -0.87 0.01 12.08
N ARG A 76 -1.85 0.35 12.93
CA ARG A 76 -1.86 -0.08 14.33
C ARG A 76 -1.98 -1.60 14.45
N VAL A 77 -2.98 -2.20 13.82
CA VAL A 77 -3.23 -3.65 13.89
C VAL A 77 -2.05 -4.45 13.34
N ALA A 78 -1.49 -4.03 12.19
CA ALA A 78 -0.34 -4.71 11.59
C ALA A 78 0.93 -4.59 12.45
N SER A 79 1.14 -3.44 13.09
CA SER A 79 2.28 -3.25 14.01
C SER A 79 2.16 -4.15 15.25
N GLU A 80 0.95 -4.34 15.78
CA GLU A 80 0.71 -5.28 16.87
C GLU A 80 0.96 -6.74 16.45
N ALA A 81 0.59 -7.11 15.21
CA ALA A 81 0.82 -8.44 14.65
C ALA A 81 2.30 -8.74 14.36
N ALA A 82 3.12 -7.71 14.10
CA ALA A 82 4.52 -7.86 13.72
C ALA A 82 5.34 -8.65 14.74
N ALA A 83 5.06 -8.47 16.03
CA ALA A 83 5.76 -9.17 17.12
C ALA A 83 5.57 -10.70 17.04
N GLY A 84 4.41 -11.17 16.62
CA GLY A 84 4.12 -12.61 16.46
C GLY A 84 4.82 -13.24 15.26
N LEU A 85 5.22 -12.44 14.27
CA LEU A 85 5.92 -12.89 13.06
C LEU A 85 7.45 -12.77 13.16
N ALA A 86 7.96 -12.23 14.26
CA ALA A 86 9.40 -12.04 14.47
C ALA A 86 10.11 -13.31 14.98
N ALA A 87 9.37 -14.38 15.31
CA ALA A 87 9.94 -15.63 15.74
C ALA A 87 10.58 -16.40 14.56
N ASP A 88 11.79 -16.92 14.76
CA ASP A 88 12.53 -17.62 13.72
C ASP A 88 11.85 -18.91 13.24
N ASP A 89 11.01 -19.50 14.08
CA ASP A 89 10.26 -20.74 13.82
C ASP A 89 8.88 -20.53 13.20
N THR A 90 8.46 -19.27 12.97
CA THR A 90 7.20 -18.97 12.24
C THR A 90 7.20 -19.68 10.88
N ASP A 91 6.19 -20.51 10.64
CA ASP A 91 6.01 -21.21 9.37
C ASP A 91 5.05 -20.48 8.40
N ASP A 92 4.98 -20.98 7.15
CA ASP A 92 4.13 -20.39 6.11
C ASP A 92 2.66 -20.32 6.52
N GLN A 93 2.15 -21.36 7.24
CA GLN A 93 0.77 -21.43 7.68
C GLN A 93 0.46 -20.39 8.77
N GLU A 94 1.41 -20.13 9.65
CA GLU A 94 1.31 -19.11 10.68
C GLU A 94 1.33 -17.71 10.07
N ALA A 95 2.19 -17.47 9.09
CA ALA A 95 2.25 -16.21 8.36
C ALA A 95 0.96 -15.95 7.54
N GLU A 96 0.41 -16.96 6.87
CA GLU A 96 -0.89 -16.87 6.19
C GLU A 96 -2.03 -16.58 7.18
N ARG A 97 -2.03 -17.24 8.32
CA ARG A 97 -3.02 -17.01 9.38
C ARG A 97 -2.94 -15.58 9.91
N ALA A 98 -1.72 -15.04 10.09
CA ALA A 98 -1.53 -13.67 10.51
C ALA A 98 -2.15 -12.67 9.51
N GLY A 99 -2.04 -12.91 8.20
CA GLY A 99 -2.73 -12.11 7.18
C GLY A 99 -4.25 -12.14 7.30
N GLN A 100 -4.83 -13.32 7.57
CA GLN A 100 -6.28 -13.47 7.77
C GLN A 100 -6.75 -12.80 9.06
N GLU A 101 -5.98 -12.90 10.14
CA GLU A 101 -6.27 -12.24 11.42
C GLU A 101 -6.15 -10.73 11.30
N LEU A 102 -5.15 -10.22 10.57
CA LEU A 102 -5.01 -8.82 10.23
C LEU A 102 -6.27 -8.29 9.52
N ALA A 103 -6.72 -8.96 8.46
CA ALA A 103 -7.93 -8.57 7.74
C ALA A 103 -9.17 -8.53 8.64
N ARG A 104 -9.32 -9.54 9.51
CA ARG A 104 -10.45 -9.61 10.45
C ARG A 104 -10.43 -8.48 11.48
N ALA A 105 -9.27 -8.22 12.08
CA ALA A 105 -9.09 -7.16 13.06
C ALA A 105 -9.30 -5.77 12.43
N VAL A 106 -8.77 -5.54 11.23
CA VAL A 106 -8.96 -4.29 10.49
C VAL A 106 -10.44 -4.01 10.24
N VAL A 107 -11.23 -4.98 9.76
CA VAL A 107 -12.67 -4.78 9.52
C VAL A 107 -13.40 -4.42 10.81
N ALA A 108 -13.12 -5.13 11.91
CA ALA A 108 -13.76 -4.89 13.20
C ALA A 108 -13.41 -3.50 13.75
N ASP A 109 -12.14 -3.16 13.77
CA ASP A 109 -11.63 -1.93 14.36
C ASP A 109 -11.94 -0.71 13.50
N TRP A 110 -11.95 -0.84 12.17
CA TRP A 110 -12.37 0.24 11.28
C TRP A 110 -13.86 0.58 11.50
N ARG A 111 -14.73 -0.42 11.62
CA ARG A 111 -16.15 -0.18 11.95
C ARG A 111 -16.33 0.48 13.31
N SER A 112 -15.54 0.10 14.29
CA SER A 112 -15.53 0.72 15.61
C SER A 112 -15.03 2.18 15.55
N ALA A 113 -14.00 2.45 14.73
CA ALA A 113 -13.47 3.78 14.52
C ALA A 113 -14.50 4.70 13.82
N VAL A 114 -15.22 4.18 12.81
CA VAL A 114 -16.33 4.90 12.15
C VAL A 114 -17.43 5.22 13.15
N ALA A 115 -17.84 4.27 14.00
CA ALA A 115 -18.84 4.50 15.02
C ALA A 115 -18.40 5.59 16.02
N GLY A 116 -17.16 5.52 16.52
CA GLY A 116 -16.59 6.56 17.40
C GLY A 116 -16.50 7.93 16.74
N GLN A 117 -16.16 7.99 15.43
CA GLN A 117 -16.17 9.25 14.71
C GLN A 117 -17.61 9.83 14.56
N LEU A 118 -18.60 8.97 14.31
CA LEU A 118 -20.00 9.39 14.25
C LEU A 118 -20.53 9.91 15.59
N GLU A 119 -20.13 9.32 16.70
CA GLU A 119 -20.46 9.85 18.04
C GLU A 119 -19.84 11.23 18.27
N ALA A 120 -18.58 11.44 17.85
CA ALA A 120 -17.87 12.70 18.01
C ALA A 120 -18.33 13.76 16.99
N ARG A 121 -18.70 13.37 15.78
CA ARG A 121 -19.14 14.21 14.67
C ARG A 121 -20.38 13.60 13.98
N PRO A 122 -21.58 13.76 14.55
CA PRO A 122 -22.82 13.26 13.96
C PRO A 122 -23.02 13.80 12.54
N TYR A 123 -23.87 13.12 11.76
CA TYR A 123 -24.25 13.63 10.43
C TYR A 123 -24.93 14.98 10.53
N THR A 124 -24.61 15.88 9.59
CA THR A 124 -25.39 17.11 9.39
C THR A 124 -26.79 16.77 8.88
N VAL A 125 -27.68 17.75 8.85
CA VAL A 125 -29.03 17.55 8.31
C VAL A 125 -28.99 17.12 6.85
N GLU A 126 -28.07 17.69 6.06
CA GLU A 126 -27.87 17.37 4.65
C GLU A 126 -27.32 15.97 4.45
N GLU A 127 -26.33 15.58 5.23
CA GLU A 127 -25.75 14.23 5.20
C GLU A 127 -26.78 13.18 5.61
N GLN A 128 -27.56 13.44 6.66
CA GLN A 128 -28.63 12.56 7.11
C GLN A 128 -29.72 12.40 6.05
N PHE A 129 -30.06 13.49 5.35
CA PHE A 129 -31.03 13.43 4.26
C PHE A 129 -30.55 12.53 3.09
N ILE A 130 -29.24 12.59 2.75
CA ILE A 130 -28.66 11.70 1.73
C ILE A 130 -28.77 10.24 2.18
N LEU A 131 -28.38 9.96 3.43
CA LEU A 131 -28.40 8.62 4.02
C LEU A 131 -29.81 8.03 4.03
N ASP A 132 -30.81 8.80 4.49
CA ASP A 132 -32.21 8.38 4.58
C ASP A 132 -32.80 8.08 3.19
N ARG A 133 -32.45 8.88 2.18
CA ARG A 133 -32.91 8.66 0.81
C ARG A 133 -32.31 7.43 0.14
N SER A 134 -31.06 7.10 0.44
CA SER A 134 -30.40 5.93 -0.12
C SER A 134 -30.81 4.64 0.59
N GLY A 135 -31.32 4.72 1.84
CA GLY A 135 -31.60 3.57 2.69
C GLY A 135 -30.33 2.85 3.13
N ASP A 136 -29.20 3.53 3.11
CA ASP A 136 -27.89 2.99 3.45
C ASP A 136 -27.70 2.84 4.98
N THR A 137 -26.80 1.95 5.36
CA THR A 137 -26.36 1.88 6.76
C THR A 137 -25.38 3.02 7.08
N PRO A 138 -25.24 3.41 8.36
CA PRO A 138 -24.36 4.54 8.74
C PRO A 138 -22.87 4.36 8.41
N VAL A 139 -22.43 3.17 8.01
CA VAL A 139 -21.03 2.93 7.61
C VAL A 139 -20.78 3.20 6.13
N ILE A 140 -21.81 3.17 5.29
CA ILE A 140 -21.68 3.35 3.83
C ILE A 140 -21.05 4.68 3.43
N PRO A 141 -21.36 5.82 4.06
CA PRO A 141 -20.71 7.09 3.73
C PRO A 141 -19.20 7.12 3.87
N TYR A 142 -18.62 6.22 4.65
CA TYR A 142 -17.18 6.08 4.86
C TYR A 142 -16.51 5.08 3.92
N GLY A 143 -17.17 4.65 2.86
CA GLY A 143 -16.68 3.62 1.95
C GLY A 143 -15.27 3.90 1.42
N ALA A 144 -14.39 2.92 1.59
CA ALA A 144 -13.01 2.97 1.13
C ALA A 144 -12.47 1.57 0.83
N THR A 145 -11.50 1.50 -0.07
CA THR A 145 -10.63 0.34 -0.27
C THR A 145 -9.55 0.28 0.80
N LEU A 146 -8.73 -0.75 0.82
CA LEU A 146 -7.53 -0.80 1.66
C LEU A 146 -6.52 -1.80 1.10
N LEU A 147 -5.27 -1.38 1.04
CA LEU A 147 -4.09 -2.20 0.84
C LEU A 147 -3.20 -2.04 2.06
N VAL A 148 -2.74 -3.13 2.63
CA VAL A 148 -1.79 -3.11 3.74
C VAL A 148 -0.71 -4.15 3.53
N ALA A 149 0.55 -3.75 3.76
CA ALA A 149 1.72 -4.61 3.76
C ALA A 149 2.47 -4.46 5.08
N LEU A 150 2.76 -5.58 5.71
CA LEU A 150 3.67 -5.71 6.84
C LEU A 150 4.91 -6.44 6.37
N ILE A 151 6.08 -5.84 6.53
CA ILE A 151 7.38 -6.45 6.24
C ILE A 151 8.17 -6.59 7.54
N THR A 152 8.49 -7.82 7.90
CA THR A 152 9.41 -8.16 8.99
C THR A 152 10.79 -8.51 8.41
N ALA A 153 11.73 -8.93 9.23
CA ALA A 153 13.03 -9.43 8.76
C ALA A 153 12.89 -10.64 7.82
N ARG A 154 11.82 -11.42 7.94
CA ARG A 154 11.61 -12.66 7.19
C ARG A 154 10.35 -12.64 6.31
N TRP A 155 9.28 -12.03 6.76
CA TRP A 155 7.96 -12.18 6.15
C TRP A 155 7.47 -10.89 5.51
N LEU A 156 6.91 -11.02 4.30
CA LEU A 156 5.98 -10.07 3.73
C LEU A 156 4.57 -10.63 3.93
N VAL A 157 3.74 -9.93 4.71
CA VAL A 157 2.32 -10.25 4.88
C VAL A 157 1.48 -9.12 4.30
N CYS A 158 0.58 -9.47 3.40
CA CYS A 158 -0.30 -8.52 2.72
C CYS A 158 -1.77 -8.84 2.97
N ALA A 159 -2.58 -7.79 3.04
CA ALA A 159 -4.04 -7.89 3.01
C ALA A 159 -4.61 -6.77 2.14
N GLN A 160 -5.61 -7.08 1.32
CA GLN A 160 -6.21 -6.15 0.37
C GLN A 160 -7.71 -6.35 0.24
N ILE A 161 -8.45 -5.25 0.23
CA ILE A 161 -9.82 -5.12 -0.23
C ILE A 161 -9.91 -3.95 -1.20
N GLY A 162 -10.58 -4.12 -2.34
CA GLY A 162 -10.64 -3.12 -3.41
C GLY A 162 -9.72 -3.46 -4.58
N ASP A 163 -9.61 -2.52 -5.51
CA ASP A 163 -9.04 -2.63 -6.84
C ASP A 163 -7.70 -1.89 -7.04
N GLY A 164 -7.12 -1.37 -5.97
CA GLY A 164 -5.74 -0.86 -6.01
C GLY A 164 -4.73 -1.98 -6.31
N ASP A 165 -3.49 -1.61 -6.54
CA ASP A 165 -2.43 -2.51 -6.98
C ASP A 165 -1.37 -2.73 -5.90
N MET A 166 -0.95 -3.99 -5.73
CA MET A 166 0.28 -4.37 -5.06
C MET A 166 1.20 -5.08 -6.05
N LEU A 167 2.43 -4.61 -6.16
CA LEU A 167 3.43 -5.19 -7.06
C LEU A 167 4.73 -5.48 -6.30
N ALA A 168 4.98 -6.75 -6.05
CA ALA A 168 6.24 -7.23 -5.51
C ALA A 168 7.25 -7.41 -6.65
N VAL A 169 8.41 -6.77 -6.55
CA VAL A 169 9.44 -6.72 -7.59
C VAL A 169 10.68 -7.45 -7.13
N ARG A 170 11.13 -8.42 -7.91
CA ARG A 170 12.36 -9.17 -7.66
C ARG A 170 13.58 -8.43 -8.20
N PRO A 171 14.80 -8.74 -7.72
CA PRO A 171 16.03 -8.13 -8.22
C PRO A 171 16.29 -8.36 -9.72
N ASP A 172 15.74 -9.41 -10.31
CA ASP A 172 15.84 -9.72 -11.74
C ASP A 172 14.82 -8.96 -12.61
N GLY A 173 14.00 -8.09 -12.02
CA GLY A 173 12.94 -7.34 -12.69
C GLY A 173 11.64 -8.12 -12.85
N GLY A 174 11.59 -9.38 -12.47
CA GLY A 174 10.34 -10.14 -12.38
C GLY A 174 9.42 -9.55 -11.34
N SER A 175 8.12 -9.51 -11.61
CA SER A 175 7.14 -8.95 -10.69
C SER A 175 5.91 -9.84 -10.55
N PHE A 176 5.24 -9.74 -9.40
CA PHE A 176 4.01 -10.48 -9.12
C PHE A 176 3.14 -9.73 -8.12
N SER A 177 1.83 -10.02 -8.12
CA SER A 177 0.92 -9.56 -7.06
C SER A 177 1.10 -10.44 -5.82
N PRO A 178 1.38 -9.87 -4.64
CA PRO A 178 1.56 -10.64 -3.42
C PRO A 178 0.25 -11.19 -2.81
N VAL A 179 -0.91 -10.82 -3.41
CA VAL A 179 -2.22 -11.35 -3.05
C VAL A 179 -2.88 -11.97 -4.28
N ALA A 180 -3.83 -12.88 -4.07
CA ALA A 180 -4.57 -13.49 -5.18
C ALA A 180 -5.38 -12.44 -5.96
N GLY A 181 -5.57 -12.68 -7.26
CA GLY A 181 -6.50 -11.88 -8.06
C GLY A 181 -7.96 -12.01 -7.57
N ASP A 182 -8.79 -11.06 -7.95
CA ASP A 182 -10.23 -11.10 -7.69
C ASP A 182 -11.00 -10.88 -8.99
N ASP A 183 -11.55 -11.97 -9.54
CA ASP A 183 -12.30 -11.95 -10.81
C ASP A 183 -13.61 -11.12 -10.74
N ARG A 184 -14.01 -10.68 -9.53
CA ARG A 184 -15.16 -9.79 -9.34
C ARG A 184 -14.86 -8.34 -9.67
N LEU A 185 -13.56 -7.98 -9.72
CA LEU A 185 -13.07 -6.63 -10.03
C LEU A 185 -12.96 -6.51 -11.57
N ASP A 186 -13.92 -5.82 -12.17
CA ASP A 186 -14.04 -5.67 -13.62
C ASP A 186 -13.72 -4.24 -14.12
N GLY A 187 -13.03 -3.45 -13.29
CA GLY A 187 -12.72 -2.03 -13.55
C GLY A 187 -13.92 -1.08 -13.37
N ARG A 188 -15.11 -1.61 -13.00
CA ARG A 188 -16.31 -0.82 -12.70
C ARG A 188 -16.85 -1.07 -11.30
N ARG A 189 -16.52 -2.22 -10.75
CA ARG A 189 -16.93 -2.64 -9.42
C ARG A 189 -15.70 -2.80 -8.56
N THR A 190 -15.75 -2.22 -7.38
CA THR A 190 -14.73 -2.43 -6.36
C THR A 190 -15.35 -3.04 -5.12
N THR A 191 -14.54 -3.67 -4.30
CA THR A 191 -14.93 -4.14 -2.96
C THR A 191 -14.50 -3.10 -1.92
N SER A 192 -15.20 -3.02 -0.80
CA SER A 192 -15.06 -1.92 0.15
C SER A 192 -15.22 -2.37 1.60
N LEU A 193 -14.52 -1.69 2.50
CA LEU A 193 -14.65 -1.86 3.96
C LEU A 193 -16.08 -1.62 4.47
N CYS A 194 -16.87 -0.78 3.78
CA CYS A 194 -18.23 -0.46 4.16
C CYS A 194 -19.27 -1.56 3.81
N GLN A 195 -18.88 -2.58 3.03
CA GLN A 195 -19.76 -3.70 2.69
C GLN A 195 -20.09 -4.54 3.92
N PRO A 196 -21.31 -5.12 4.01
CA PRO A 196 -21.66 -6.04 5.08
C PRO A 196 -20.70 -7.22 5.21
N ASP A 197 -20.27 -7.79 4.09
CA ASP A 197 -19.41 -8.95 3.91
C ASP A 197 -17.96 -8.59 3.58
N ALA A 198 -17.49 -7.42 4.02
CA ALA A 198 -16.14 -6.91 3.71
C ALA A 198 -15.03 -7.95 3.94
N LEU A 199 -15.11 -8.71 5.05
CA LEU A 199 -14.12 -9.75 5.35
C LEU A 199 -14.05 -10.84 4.28
N ALA A 200 -15.18 -11.23 3.69
CA ALA A 200 -15.21 -12.23 2.62
C ALA A 200 -14.60 -11.71 1.29
N SER A 201 -14.40 -10.41 1.18
CA SER A 201 -13.77 -9.75 0.04
C SER A 201 -12.29 -9.46 0.24
N PHE A 202 -11.75 -9.67 1.44
CA PHE A 202 -10.32 -9.55 1.65
C PHE A 202 -9.56 -10.69 0.97
N ARG A 203 -8.46 -10.33 0.37
CA ARG A 203 -7.43 -11.21 -0.18
C ARG A 203 -6.18 -11.05 0.67
N THR A 204 -5.56 -12.13 1.05
CA THR A 204 -4.34 -12.11 1.87
C THR A 204 -3.24 -12.92 1.20
N GLY A 205 -2.01 -12.61 1.52
CA GLY A 205 -0.84 -13.37 1.08
C GLY A 205 0.30 -13.23 2.09
N ALA A 206 1.11 -14.27 2.17
CA ALA A 206 2.32 -14.30 2.99
C ALA A 206 3.47 -14.88 2.17
N HIS A 207 4.66 -14.26 2.26
CA HIS A 207 5.83 -14.64 1.47
C HIS A 207 7.07 -14.61 2.35
N ASP A 208 7.83 -15.71 2.37
CA ASP A 208 9.15 -15.78 3.02
C ASP A 208 10.18 -15.04 2.14
N LEU A 209 10.66 -13.90 2.60
CA LEU A 209 11.61 -13.04 1.89
C LEU A 209 12.98 -13.69 1.67
N ARG A 210 13.29 -14.78 2.41
CA ARG A 210 14.49 -15.58 2.16
C ARG A 210 14.35 -16.45 0.91
N GLN A 211 13.11 -16.83 0.55
CA GLN A 211 12.79 -17.59 -0.66
C GLN A 211 12.46 -16.68 -1.84
N VAL A 212 11.85 -15.54 -1.56
CA VAL A 212 11.42 -14.56 -2.56
C VAL A 212 12.00 -13.18 -2.21
N PRO A 213 13.30 -12.97 -2.48
CA PRO A 213 13.91 -11.66 -2.23
C PRO A 213 13.28 -10.59 -3.11
N LEU A 214 13.08 -9.40 -2.54
CA LEU A 214 12.48 -8.26 -3.24
C LEU A 214 13.50 -7.12 -3.40
N ALA A 215 13.48 -6.49 -4.57
CA ALA A 215 14.14 -5.21 -4.85
C ALA A 215 13.24 -4.02 -4.47
N ALA A 216 11.91 -4.21 -4.58
CA ALA A 216 10.93 -3.20 -4.21
C ALA A 216 9.56 -3.85 -3.95
N LEU A 217 8.72 -3.15 -3.19
CA LEU A 217 7.28 -3.42 -3.10
C LEU A 217 6.53 -2.10 -3.35
N LEU A 218 5.68 -2.09 -4.38
CA LEU A 218 4.82 -0.96 -4.72
C LEU A 218 3.41 -1.25 -4.23
N LEU A 219 2.80 -0.28 -3.54
CA LEU A 219 1.36 -0.20 -3.29
C LEU A 219 0.84 1.06 -3.98
N ALA A 220 -0.29 0.98 -4.65
CA ALA A 220 -0.89 2.13 -5.30
C ALA A 220 -2.43 2.04 -5.29
N THR A 221 -3.11 3.19 -5.22
CA THR A 221 -4.54 3.29 -5.53
C THR A 221 -4.75 3.13 -7.03
N ASP A 222 -5.96 2.85 -7.47
CA ASP A 222 -6.28 2.57 -8.87
C ASP A 222 -5.99 3.75 -9.81
N GLY A 223 -5.99 4.99 -9.28
CA GLY A 223 -5.55 6.16 -10.03
C GLY A 223 -4.12 6.07 -10.58
N TYR A 224 -3.27 5.23 -9.97
CA TYR A 224 -1.95 4.90 -10.53
C TYR A 224 -2.05 3.92 -11.70
N GLY A 225 -2.72 2.78 -11.50
CA GLY A 225 -2.87 1.75 -12.52
C GLY A 225 -3.60 2.28 -13.76
N ASN A 226 -4.69 3.02 -13.54
CA ASN A 226 -5.50 3.65 -14.60
C ASN A 226 -4.75 4.73 -15.41
N ALA A 227 -3.64 5.26 -14.88
CA ALA A 227 -2.77 6.21 -15.59
C ALA A 227 -1.71 5.52 -16.46
N GLN A 228 -1.58 4.19 -16.42
CA GLN A 228 -0.60 3.48 -17.23
C GLN A 228 -1.10 3.29 -18.68
N ALA A 229 -0.23 3.60 -19.65
CA ALA A 229 -0.60 3.53 -21.08
C ALA A 229 -0.73 2.09 -21.62
N ASP A 230 -0.02 1.15 -21.02
CA ASP A 230 0.08 -0.23 -21.48
C ASP A 230 -0.64 -1.19 -20.52
N GLU A 231 -1.37 -2.13 -21.07
CA GLU A 231 -1.97 -3.26 -20.36
C GLU A 231 -1.37 -4.59 -20.88
N PRO A 232 -0.80 -5.46 -20.04
CA PRO A 232 -0.54 -5.28 -18.61
C PRO A 232 0.72 -4.43 -18.34
N TRP A 233 0.60 -3.42 -17.51
CA TRP A 233 1.70 -2.50 -17.19
C TRP A 233 2.70 -3.06 -16.15
N GLN A 234 2.28 -4.00 -15.32
CA GLN A 234 3.05 -4.53 -14.20
C GLN A 234 4.43 -5.07 -14.58
N PRO A 235 4.60 -5.83 -15.70
CA PRO A 235 5.93 -6.35 -16.07
C PRO A 235 6.91 -5.24 -16.49
N ARG A 236 6.42 -4.14 -17.06
CA ARG A 236 7.26 -2.99 -17.43
C ARG A 236 7.69 -2.24 -16.17
N VAL A 237 6.74 -1.86 -15.34
CA VAL A 237 7.00 -1.15 -14.08
C VAL A 237 7.91 -1.97 -13.17
N GLY A 238 7.73 -3.30 -13.11
CA GLY A 238 8.60 -4.18 -12.33
C GLY A 238 10.05 -4.10 -12.76
N ARG A 239 10.34 -4.16 -14.06
CA ARG A 239 11.72 -4.01 -14.58
C ARG A 239 12.29 -2.63 -14.27
N ASP A 240 11.51 -1.57 -14.56
CA ASP A 240 11.93 -0.19 -14.32
C ASP A 240 12.25 0.04 -12.83
N LEU A 241 11.42 -0.46 -11.92
CA LEU A 241 11.65 -0.34 -10.48
C LEU A 241 12.87 -1.14 -10.00
N ALA A 242 13.11 -2.34 -10.55
CA ALA A 242 14.31 -3.11 -10.21
C ALA A 242 15.60 -2.39 -10.65
N GLU A 243 15.62 -1.83 -11.87
CA GLU A 243 16.74 -1.04 -12.37
C GLU A 243 16.97 0.21 -11.52
N LEU A 244 15.89 0.94 -11.19
CA LEU A 244 15.99 2.14 -10.37
C LEU A 244 16.45 1.81 -8.94
N ALA A 245 15.94 0.74 -8.31
CA ALA A 245 16.34 0.33 -6.98
C ALA A 245 17.82 -0.11 -6.90
N ALA A 246 18.38 -0.60 -8.02
CA ALA A 246 19.80 -0.94 -8.12
C ALA A 246 20.73 0.29 -8.31
N CYS A 247 20.20 1.42 -8.82
CA CYS A 247 20.98 2.57 -9.23
C CYS A 247 20.74 3.83 -8.40
N GLN A 248 19.60 3.93 -7.70
CA GLN A 248 19.15 5.13 -7.03
C GLN A 248 19.03 4.92 -5.52
N ASP A 249 19.22 5.97 -4.76
CA ASP A 249 19.04 5.97 -3.32
C ASP A 249 17.63 6.41 -2.89
N ARG A 250 17.34 6.30 -1.59
CA ARG A 250 16.08 6.75 -1.00
C ARG A 250 15.80 8.23 -1.25
N HIS A 251 16.83 9.07 -1.24
CA HIS A 251 16.67 10.51 -1.41
C HIS A 251 16.11 10.81 -2.79
N TRP A 252 16.64 10.16 -3.82
CA TRP A 252 16.13 10.26 -5.19
C TRP A 252 14.66 9.85 -5.28
N PHE A 253 14.30 8.67 -4.75
CA PHE A 253 12.91 8.21 -4.70
C PHE A 253 12.01 9.20 -3.95
N GLY A 254 12.49 9.77 -2.84
CA GLY A 254 11.78 10.79 -2.07
C GLY A 254 11.43 12.04 -2.86
N GLN A 255 12.25 12.39 -3.86
CA GLN A 255 12.00 13.51 -4.76
C GLN A 255 11.08 13.13 -5.94
N GLU A 256 11.21 11.93 -6.49
CA GLU A 256 10.51 11.52 -7.71
C GLU A 256 9.10 10.94 -7.45
N VAL A 257 8.91 10.13 -6.42
CA VAL A 257 7.64 9.44 -6.16
C VAL A 257 6.44 10.40 -5.99
N PRO A 258 6.56 11.55 -5.29
CA PRO A 258 5.50 12.54 -5.27
C PRO A 258 5.17 13.10 -6.66
N GLY A 259 6.17 13.27 -7.51
CA GLY A 259 5.99 13.70 -8.91
C GLY A 259 5.28 12.63 -9.75
N TRP A 260 5.51 11.34 -9.46
CA TRP A 260 4.78 10.26 -10.12
C TRP A 260 3.29 10.31 -9.78
N ALA A 261 2.94 10.43 -8.51
CA ALA A 261 1.54 10.57 -8.08
C ALA A 261 0.87 11.79 -8.74
N GLN A 262 1.57 12.94 -8.82
CA GLN A 262 1.05 14.14 -9.47
C GLN A 262 0.77 13.95 -10.95
N ARG A 263 1.64 13.24 -11.68
CA ARG A 263 1.42 12.93 -13.10
C ARG A 263 0.23 11.98 -13.30
N CYS A 264 0.13 10.94 -12.48
CA CYS A 264 -1.01 10.04 -12.52
C CYS A 264 -2.34 10.76 -12.25
N ALA A 265 -2.37 11.66 -11.26
CA ALA A 265 -3.55 12.43 -10.88
C ALA A 265 -3.88 13.60 -11.82
N SER A 266 -3.05 13.88 -12.84
CA SER A 266 -3.28 14.97 -13.80
C SER A 266 -4.39 14.65 -14.80
N ALA A 267 -4.83 15.65 -15.56
CA ALA A 267 -5.83 15.47 -16.62
C ALA A 267 -5.31 14.61 -17.80
N GLU A 268 -4.00 14.55 -17.97
CA GLU A 268 -3.31 13.71 -18.96
C GLU A 268 -3.05 12.28 -18.44
N GLY A 269 -3.18 12.05 -17.14
CA GLY A 269 -3.14 10.74 -16.49
C GLY A 269 -4.54 10.15 -16.32
N SER A 270 -4.83 9.55 -15.16
CA SER A 270 -6.16 9.03 -14.83
C SER A 270 -7.17 10.15 -14.54
N GLY A 271 -6.70 11.30 -14.05
CA GLY A 271 -7.54 12.37 -13.56
C GLY A 271 -8.15 12.12 -12.19
N ASP A 272 -7.98 10.93 -11.61
CA ASP A 272 -8.41 10.54 -10.28
C ASP A 272 -7.34 10.85 -9.22
N ASP A 273 -7.70 10.77 -7.94
CA ASP A 273 -6.72 10.78 -6.88
C ASP A 273 -5.71 9.65 -7.10
N ALA A 274 -4.44 9.89 -6.83
CA ALA A 274 -3.41 8.89 -7.02
C ALA A 274 -2.44 8.88 -5.84
N THR A 275 -2.35 7.74 -5.19
CA THR A 275 -1.46 7.54 -4.05
C THR A 275 -0.55 6.34 -4.28
N ILE A 276 0.73 6.52 -4.00
CA ILE A 276 1.79 5.54 -4.18
C ILE A 276 2.55 5.40 -2.86
N ALA A 277 2.84 4.17 -2.47
CA ALA A 277 3.88 3.87 -1.48
C ALA A 277 4.86 2.87 -2.08
N LEU A 278 6.13 3.18 -2.00
CA LEU A 278 7.24 2.35 -2.44
C LEU A 278 8.08 1.97 -1.23
N LEU A 279 8.25 0.66 -1.03
CA LEU A 279 9.12 0.11 -0.02
C LEU A 279 10.37 -0.43 -0.70
N LEU A 280 11.52 -0.04 -0.19
CA LEU A 280 12.82 -0.42 -0.72
C LEU A 280 13.65 -1.06 0.40
N PRO A 281 14.35 -2.18 0.17
CA PRO A 281 15.30 -2.69 1.14
C PRO A 281 16.39 -1.64 1.34
N GLY A 282 16.72 -1.36 2.61
CA GLY A 282 17.86 -0.51 2.94
C GLY A 282 19.15 -1.14 2.44
N ALA A 283 20.08 -0.34 1.97
CA ALA A 283 21.42 -0.82 1.64
C ALA A 283 22.01 -1.46 2.90
N GLY A 284 22.22 -2.77 2.88
CA GLY A 284 23.08 -3.41 3.87
C GLY A 284 24.40 -2.66 3.89
N GLN A 285 25.00 -2.44 5.05
CA GLN A 285 26.34 -1.84 5.14
C GLN A 285 27.35 -2.78 4.47
N ASP A 286 27.43 -2.74 3.15
CA ASP A 286 28.52 -3.34 2.42
C ASP A 286 29.71 -2.39 2.52
N SER A 287 30.63 -2.78 3.40
CA SER A 287 31.96 -2.21 3.49
C SER A 287 32.75 -2.58 2.23
N GLY A 288 32.79 -1.67 1.26
CA GLY A 288 33.66 -1.86 0.11
C GLY A 288 33.34 -0.95 -1.06
N THR A 289 33.83 0.27 -1.01
CA THR A 289 33.91 1.17 -2.17
C THR A 289 34.77 0.55 -3.27
N PRO A 290 34.31 0.50 -4.51
CA PRO A 290 35.18 0.80 -5.63
C PRO A 290 34.83 2.17 -6.20
N ASP A 291 35.86 2.95 -6.48
CA ASP A 291 35.81 4.25 -7.14
C ASP A 291 34.88 4.24 -8.36
N ALA A 292 33.83 5.05 -8.33
CA ALA A 292 32.95 5.23 -9.46
C ALA A 292 33.52 6.25 -10.41
N GLU A 293 33.88 5.81 -11.60
CA GLU A 293 34.06 6.70 -12.76
C GLU A 293 32.72 7.39 -13.08
N GLU A 294 32.77 8.71 -13.22
CA GLU A 294 31.65 9.55 -13.65
C GLU A 294 31.15 9.16 -15.06
N GLY A 295 30.08 8.36 -15.09
CA GLY A 295 29.34 8.07 -16.32
C GLY A 295 28.05 8.90 -16.38
N THR A 296 28.10 10.00 -17.15
CA THR A 296 26.90 10.80 -17.48
C THR A 296 25.97 10.03 -18.42
N GLY A 297 25.17 9.13 -17.87
CA GLY A 297 24.07 8.45 -18.56
C GLY A 297 22.72 9.05 -18.12
N ARG A 298 22.09 9.84 -19.00
CA ARG A 298 20.68 10.23 -18.84
C ARG A 298 19.81 8.96 -18.92
N GLY A 299 19.45 8.40 -17.77
CA GLY A 299 18.45 7.38 -17.70
C GLY A 299 17.12 7.91 -18.27
N GLN A 300 16.56 7.25 -19.26
CA GLN A 300 15.23 7.55 -19.77
C GLN A 300 14.23 7.38 -18.62
N ARG A 301 13.39 8.39 -18.44
CA ARG A 301 12.35 8.38 -17.37
C ARG A 301 11.33 7.29 -17.68
N PRO A 302 10.88 6.48 -16.70
CA PRO A 302 9.90 5.39 -16.91
C PRO A 302 8.48 5.87 -17.25
N TRP A 303 8.30 7.14 -17.59
CA TRP A 303 7.02 7.81 -17.77
C TRP A 303 7.03 8.72 -18.98
N THR A 304 7.13 8.18 -20.19
CA THR A 304 6.80 8.88 -21.43
C THR A 304 5.53 8.27 -21.97
N GLY A 305 4.37 8.82 -21.58
CA GLY A 305 3.11 8.73 -22.26
C GLY A 305 2.74 10.09 -22.75
#